data_c268d3b9b626faab75ff688435c48f05
#
_entry.id   c268d3b9b626faab75ff688435c48f05
#
_cell.length_a   1.000
_cell.length_b   1.000
_cell.length_c   1.000
_cell.angle_alpha   90.00
_cell.angle_beta   90.00
_cell.angle_gamma   90.00
#
_symmetry.space_group_name_H-M   'P 1'
#
loop_
_entity.id
_entity.type
_entity.pdbx_description
1 polymer ?
#
loop_
_entity_poly.entity_id
_entity_poly.type
_entity_poly.pdbx_seq_one_letter_code
_entity_poly.pdbx_strand_id
1 'polypeptide(L)' 'MPFVKICVTKEGDSPSVEQKEKMISGVTKLISEILGRSAQNTVVIIDEIDTNNYGIAGESVKNLRKKQNEQKE' A
#
# COMPACT_ATOMS: atom_id res chain seq x y z
N MET A 1 -3.45 -13.31 -16.93
CA MET A 1 -2.37 -13.04 -15.98
C MET A 1 -2.72 -11.83 -15.12
N PRO A 2 -3.12 -12.04 -13.85
CA PRO A 2 -3.50 -10.92 -13.00
C PRO A 2 -2.32 -10.01 -12.67
N PHE A 3 -2.58 -8.73 -12.63
CA PHE A 3 -1.59 -7.73 -12.24
C PHE A 3 -2.22 -6.83 -11.18
N VAL A 4 -1.60 -6.76 -10.02
CA VAL A 4 -2.10 -5.95 -8.90
C VAL A 4 -1.03 -4.96 -8.49
N LYS A 5 -1.38 -3.70 -8.39
CA LYS A 5 -0.50 -2.67 -7.87
C LYS A 5 -1.10 -2.10 -6.60
N ILE A 6 -0.30 -2.10 -5.53
CA ILE A 6 -0.70 -1.54 -4.24
C ILE A 6 0.15 -0.30 -3.99
N CYS A 7 -0.50 0.84 -3.83
CA CYS A 7 0.19 2.08 -3.48
C CYS A 7 -0.06 2.38 -2.02
N VAL A 8 1.00 2.57 -1.25
CA VAL A 8 0.90 2.92 0.17
C VAL A 8 1.80 4.10 0.46
N THR A 9 1.42 4.90 1.42
CA THR A 9 2.31 5.98 1.89
C THR A 9 3.36 5.38 2.81
N LYS A 10 4.59 5.87 2.67
CA LYS A 10 5.68 5.46 3.55
C LYS A 10 5.66 6.34 4.79
N GLU A 11 5.31 5.73 5.94
CA GLU A 11 5.21 6.46 7.20
C GLU A 11 6.02 5.73 8.28
N GLY A 12 7.10 6.36 8.74
CA GLY A 12 8.03 5.74 9.68
C GLY A 12 8.68 4.51 9.09
N ASP A 13 8.59 3.40 9.78
CA ASP A 13 9.14 2.11 9.33
C ASP A 13 8.12 1.27 8.56
N SER A 14 6.93 1.80 8.34
CA SER A 14 5.85 1.07 7.68
C SER A 14 5.75 1.45 6.21
N PRO A 15 5.50 0.48 5.30
CA PRO A 15 5.40 -0.94 5.62
C PRO A 15 6.75 -1.61 5.77
N SER A 16 6.82 -2.61 6.65
CA SER A 16 8.03 -3.42 6.81
C SER A 16 8.12 -4.46 5.69
N VAL A 17 9.30 -5.08 5.54
CA VAL A 17 9.48 -6.15 4.56
C VAL A 17 8.50 -7.30 4.83
N GLU A 18 8.31 -7.64 6.10
CA GLU A 18 7.38 -8.71 6.47
C GLU A 18 5.93 -8.37 6.09
N GLN A 19 5.52 -7.12 6.32
CA GLN A 19 4.20 -6.66 5.93
C GLN A 19 4.01 -6.70 4.42
N LYS A 20 5.02 -6.30 3.66
CA LYS A 20 4.98 -6.36 2.19
C LYS A 20 4.83 -7.80 1.72
N GLU A 21 5.58 -8.72 2.30
CA GLU A 21 5.49 -10.15 1.95
C GLU A 21 4.10 -10.71 2.21
N LYS A 22 3.50 -10.34 3.33
CA LYS A 22 2.14 -10.76 3.67
C LYS A 22 1.10 -10.20 2.69
N MET A 23 1.27 -8.94 2.29
CA MET A 23 0.38 -8.33 1.31
C MET A 23 0.49 -9.04 -0.04
N ILE A 24 1.70 -9.31 -0.47
CA ILE A 24 1.94 -9.99 -1.76
C ILE A 24 1.31 -11.39 -1.74
N SER A 25 1.58 -12.18 -0.71
CA SER A 25 1.06 -13.54 -0.65
C SER A 25 -0.46 -13.56 -0.44
N GLY A 26 -0.99 -12.68 0.41
CA GLY A 26 -2.41 -12.61 0.70
C GLY A 26 -3.24 -12.18 -0.49
N VAL A 27 -2.80 -11.15 -1.21
CA VAL A 27 -3.49 -10.68 -2.41
C VAL A 27 -3.45 -11.75 -3.50
N THR A 28 -2.31 -12.37 -3.69
CA THR A 28 -2.15 -13.44 -4.68
C THR A 28 -3.13 -14.58 -4.41
N LYS A 29 -3.22 -15.02 -3.15
CA LYS A 29 -4.14 -16.08 -2.75
C LYS A 29 -5.59 -15.70 -3.02
N LEU A 30 -5.97 -14.49 -2.62
CA LEU A 30 -7.34 -14.00 -2.81
C LEU A 30 -7.73 -13.98 -4.29
N ILE A 31 -6.88 -13.42 -5.13
CA ILE A 31 -7.14 -13.34 -6.57
C ILE A 31 -7.26 -14.74 -7.18
N SER A 32 -6.37 -15.65 -6.79
CA SER A 32 -6.40 -17.03 -7.27
C SER A 32 -7.70 -17.73 -6.90
N GLU A 33 -8.18 -17.54 -5.67
CA GLU A 33 -9.42 -18.13 -5.22
C GLU A 33 -10.64 -17.61 -5.98
N ILE A 34 -10.69 -16.30 -6.20
CA ILE A 34 -11.82 -15.67 -6.87
C ILE A 34 -11.86 -16.05 -8.35
N LEU A 35 -10.72 -16.04 -9.02
CA LEU A 35 -10.66 -16.36 -10.44
C LEU A 35 -10.65 -17.86 -10.72
N GLY A 36 -10.41 -18.69 -9.71
CA GLY A 36 -10.31 -20.13 -9.91
C GLY A 36 -9.13 -20.53 -10.77
N ARG A 37 -8.04 -19.76 -10.71
CA ARG A 37 -6.84 -19.98 -11.53
C ARG A 37 -5.62 -20.14 -10.66
N SER A 38 -4.56 -20.73 -11.25
CA SER A 38 -3.27 -20.85 -10.59
C SER A 38 -2.71 -19.46 -10.27
N ALA A 39 -2.08 -19.35 -9.10
CA ALA A 39 -1.44 -18.12 -8.64
C ALA A 39 -0.07 -17.87 -9.29
N GLN A 40 0.45 -18.83 -10.07
CA GLN A 40 1.84 -18.79 -10.55
C GLN A 40 2.20 -17.56 -11.36
N ASN A 41 1.23 -16.99 -12.06
CA ASN A 41 1.48 -15.85 -12.95
C ASN A 41 0.89 -14.55 -12.41
N THR A 42 0.49 -14.52 -11.14
CA THR A 42 -0.03 -13.30 -10.53
C THR A 42 1.12 -12.39 -10.16
N VAL A 43 1.08 -11.15 -10.65
CA VAL A 43 2.09 -10.14 -10.34
C VAL A 43 1.51 -9.16 -9.32
N VAL A 44 2.23 -8.93 -8.24
CA VAL A 44 1.85 -7.93 -7.24
C VAL A 44 3.02 -6.97 -7.05
N ILE A 45 2.75 -5.68 -7.21
CA ILE A 45 3.76 -4.64 -7.04
C ILE A 45 3.32 -3.75 -5.89
N ILE A 46 4.22 -3.47 -4.97
CA ILE A 46 3.97 -2.54 -3.88
C ILE A 46 4.80 -1.29 -4.15
N ASP A 47 4.12 -0.16 -4.26
CA ASP A 47 4.74 1.14 -4.50
C ASP A 47 4.64 1.95 -3.21
N GLU A 48 5.78 2.27 -2.63
CA GLU A 48 5.85 3.10 -1.43
C GLU A 48 5.99 4.56 -1.85
N ILE A 49 5.04 5.38 -1.44
CA ILE A 49 4.97 6.78 -1.84
C ILE A 49 5.30 7.66 -0.65
N ASP A 50 6.25 8.57 -0.83
CA ASP A 50 6.57 9.57 0.19
C ASP A 50 5.33 10.43 0.46
N THR A 51 5.09 10.76 1.73
CA THR A 51 3.92 11.56 2.11
C THR A 51 3.92 12.95 1.50
N ASN A 52 5.11 13.45 1.08
CA ASN A 52 5.19 14.69 0.31
C ASN A 52 4.59 14.56 -1.10
N ASN A 53 4.56 13.34 -1.62
CA ASN A 53 4.14 13.06 -2.99
C ASN A 53 2.69 12.56 -3.07
N TYR A 54 2.00 12.49 -1.96
CA TYR A 54 0.63 11.99 -1.89
C TYR A 54 -0.27 13.12 -1.41
N GLY A 55 -1.17 13.55 -2.26
CA GLY A 55 -2.06 14.67 -1.94
C GLY A 55 -3.52 14.25 -1.85
N ILE A 56 -4.24 14.90 -0.94
CA ILE A 56 -5.68 14.75 -0.77
C ILE A 56 -6.26 16.16 -0.68
N ALA A 57 -7.24 16.43 -1.54
CA ALA A 57 -7.94 17.72 -1.53
C ALA A 57 -6.98 18.92 -1.62
N GLY A 58 -5.93 18.78 -2.41
CA GLY A 58 -4.97 19.85 -2.66
C GLY A 58 -3.87 19.99 -1.61
N GLU A 59 -3.82 19.11 -0.63
CA GLU A 59 -2.83 19.17 0.44
C GLU A 59 -2.07 17.86 0.56
N SER A 60 -0.77 17.94 0.83
CA SER A 60 0.02 16.72 1.00
C SER A 60 -0.36 15.98 2.26
N VAL A 61 -0.22 14.66 2.22
CA VAL A 61 -0.47 13.81 3.41
C VAL A 61 0.47 14.20 4.54
N LYS A 62 1.71 14.59 4.22
CA LYS A 62 2.66 15.05 5.23
C LYS A 62 2.09 16.21 6.04
N ASN A 63 1.53 17.21 5.36
CA ASN A 63 0.93 18.36 6.02
C ASN A 63 -0.33 17.97 6.79
N LEU A 64 -1.14 17.07 6.24
CA LEU A 64 -2.34 16.59 6.94
C LEU A 64 -1.98 15.87 8.24
N ARG A 65 -0.94 15.04 8.23
CA ARG A 65 -0.47 14.35 9.44
C ARG A 65 0.06 15.34 10.45
N LYS A 66 0.79 16.35 10.01
CA LYS A 66 1.30 17.42 10.89
C LYS A 66 0.15 18.16 11.57
N LYS A 67 -0.89 18.53 10.83
CA LYS A 67 -2.06 19.19 11.39
C LYS A 67 -2.79 18.32 12.41
N GLN A 68 -2.93 17.02 12.12
CA GLN A 68 -3.55 16.08 13.05
C GLN A 68 -2.77 15.99 14.36
N ASN A 69 -1.45 15.95 14.28
CA ASN A 69 -0.60 15.90 15.47
C ASN A 69 -0.72 17.19 16.29
N GLU A 70 -0.83 18.34 15.66
CA GLU A 70 -1.02 19.62 16.34
C GLU A 70 -2.37 19.71 17.04
N GLN A 71 -3.39 19.04 16.49
CA GLN A 71 -4.74 19.06 17.05
C GLN A 71 -4.94 18.04 18.18
N LYS A 72 -3.98 17.18 18.44
CA LYS A 72 -4.09 16.12 19.45
C LYS A 72 -3.76 16.56 20.88
N GLU A 73 -3.53 17.80 21.11
CA GLU A 73 -3.24 18.29 22.45
C GLU A 73 -4.43 18.23 23.40
#